data_65486046ccad58c52312fab7c2dd96b6
#
_entry.id   65486046ccad58c52312fab7c2dd96b6
#
_cell.length_a   1.000
_cell.length_b   1.000
_cell.length_c   1.000
_cell.angle_alpha   90.00
_cell.angle_beta   90.00
_cell.angle_gamma   90.00
#
_symmetry.space_group_name_H-M   'P 1'
#
loop_
_entity.id
_entity.type
_entity.pdbx_description
1 polymer ?
#
loop_
_entity_poly.entity_id
_entity_poly.type
_entity_poly.pdbx_seq_one_letter_code
_entity_poly.pdbx_strand_id
1 'polypeptide(L)'
;MIEQIVAGFGYDLVEIERSAGGLLRVTIDFPWVAGTAKADEKMINVEDCEKVTRQLQFALEVDGADYKRLEVSSPGIDRPLRHEKDFERFLGEEIDITLKAPIGLAAAGAVNATRKKFRGTLERAEHSEASAKEVDAAVWQIVWSEAPIAKPGARISKNRPPAPVQALGFRLEELRDARLAPIVNFKGRTNLTDPSDSTSEDESENIGE
;
A
#
# COMPACT_ATOMS: atom_id res chain seq x y z
N MET A 1 -1.32 23.93 -12.17
CA MET A 1 -0.51 23.73 -13.38
C MET A 1 0.01 22.30 -13.49
N ILE A 2 0.87 21.77 -12.58
CA ILE A 2 1.43 20.39 -12.67
C ILE A 2 0.33 19.33 -12.84
N GLU A 3 -0.70 19.34 -11.99
CA GLU A 3 -1.80 18.38 -12.04
C GLU A 3 -2.53 18.40 -13.40
N GLN A 4 -2.77 19.59 -13.96
CA GLN A 4 -3.42 19.74 -15.27
C GLN A 4 -2.57 19.16 -16.41
N ILE A 5 -1.23 19.31 -16.34
CA ILE A 5 -0.32 18.74 -17.32
C ILE A 5 -0.34 17.22 -17.22
N VAL A 6 -0.19 16.66 -16.01
CA VAL A 6 -0.22 15.22 -15.76
C VAL A 6 -1.52 14.60 -16.26
N ALA A 7 -2.66 15.21 -15.90
CA ALA A 7 -3.98 14.78 -16.36
C ALA A 7 -4.15 14.88 -17.88
N GLY A 8 -3.59 15.91 -18.52
CA GLY A 8 -3.61 16.09 -19.97
C GLY A 8 -2.90 14.98 -20.75
N PHE A 9 -1.96 14.26 -20.12
CA PHE A 9 -1.32 13.06 -20.67
C PHE A 9 -2.03 11.75 -20.29
N GLY A 10 -3.13 11.81 -19.54
CA GLY A 10 -3.90 10.64 -19.13
C GLY A 10 -3.36 9.94 -17.89
N TYR A 11 -2.61 10.64 -17.04
CA TYR A 11 -2.11 10.13 -15.78
C TYR A 11 -2.75 10.85 -14.58
N ASP A 12 -2.78 10.18 -13.45
CA ASP A 12 -3.13 10.76 -12.15
C ASP A 12 -1.87 11.26 -11.44
N LEU A 13 -1.96 12.44 -10.83
CA LEU A 13 -0.92 12.97 -9.95
C LEU A 13 -1.04 12.33 -8.57
N VAL A 14 -0.04 11.57 -8.17
CA VAL A 14 0.00 10.90 -6.86
C VAL A 14 0.56 11.80 -5.77
N GLU A 15 1.74 12.40 -6.03
CA GLU A 15 2.43 13.23 -5.04
C GLU A 15 3.34 14.26 -5.72
N ILE A 16 3.49 15.41 -5.06
CA ILE A 16 4.53 16.40 -5.37
C ILE A 16 5.37 16.58 -4.10
N GLU A 17 6.65 16.30 -4.21
CA GLU A 17 7.61 16.52 -3.14
C GLU A 17 8.61 17.60 -3.51
N ARG A 18 8.88 18.50 -2.55
CA ARG A 18 9.94 19.50 -2.66
C ARG A 18 10.94 19.32 -1.53
N SER A 19 12.22 19.19 -1.86
CA SER A 19 13.28 19.13 -0.85
C SER A 19 13.98 20.46 -0.68
N ALA A 20 14.60 20.66 0.48
CA ALA A 20 15.44 21.84 0.74
C ALA A 20 16.64 21.96 -0.23
N GLY A 21 17.05 20.87 -0.86
CA GLY A 21 18.11 20.84 -1.88
C GLY A 21 17.65 21.30 -3.27
N GLY A 22 16.38 21.71 -3.45
CA GLY A 22 15.82 22.15 -4.73
C GLY A 22 15.37 21.02 -5.66
N LEU A 23 15.20 19.81 -5.13
CA LEU A 23 14.55 18.72 -5.85
C LEU A 23 13.04 18.96 -5.89
N LEU A 24 12.46 18.89 -7.08
CA LEU A 24 11.03 18.77 -7.32
C LEU A 24 10.77 17.37 -7.87
N ARG A 25 10.12 16.51 -7.08
CA ARG A 25 9.69 15.18 -7.52
C ARG A 25 8.20 15.18 -7.76
N VAL A 26 7.81 14.65 -8.91
CA VAL A 26 6.41 14.48 -9.32
C VAL A 26 6.17 12.99 -9.53
N THR A 27 5.30 12.41 -8.72
CA THR A 27 4.93 11.01 -8.81
C THR A 27 3.62 10.88 -9.56
N ILE A 28 3.62 10.07 -10.62
CA ILE A 28 2.47 9.86 -11.50
C ILE A 28 2.05 8.39 -11.54
N ASP A 29 0.77 8.13 -11.78
CA ASP A 29 0.25 6.78 -11.95
C ASP A 29 -0.84 6.76 -13.03
N PHE A 30 -1.22 5.58 -13.52
CA PHE A 30 -2.42 5.46 -14.35
C PHE A 30 -3.67 5.65 -13.50
N PRO A 31 -4.71 6.32 -14.07
CA PRO A 31 -6.01 6.42 -13.41
C PRO A 31 -6.58 5.04 -13.14
N TRP A 32 -6.93 4.81 -11.88
CA TRP A 32 -7.59 3.57 -11.49
C TRP A 32 -9.09 3.64 -11.79
N VAL A 33 -9.63 2.54 -12.32
CA VAL A 33 -11.05 2.35 -12.59
C VAL A 33 -11.57 1.23 -11.68
N ALA A 34 -12.65 1.51 -10.97
CA ALA A 34 -13.29 0.53 -10.10
C ALA A 34 -13.65 -0.76 -10.88
N GLY A 35 -13.32 -1.92 -10.30
CA GLY A 35 -13.54 -3.22 -10.92
C GLY A 35 -12.40 -3.70 -11.84
N THR A 36 -11.34 -2.93 -12.04
CA THR A 36 -10.14 -3.41 -12.73
C THR A 36 -9.44 -4.45 -11.86
N ALA A 37 -9.18 -5.63 -12.42
CA ALA A 37 -8.39 -6.63 -11.71
C ALA A 37 -6.94 -6.16 -11.56
N LYS A 38 -6.32 -6.44 -10.42
CA LYS A 38 -4.93 -6.03 -10.11
C LYS A 38 -3.92 -6.49 -11.16
N ALA A 39 -4.15 -7.66 -11.77
CA ALA A 39 -3.31 -8.19 -12.85
C ALA A 39 -3.38 -7.38 -14.15
N ASP A 40 -4.46 -6.62 -14.34
CA ASP A 40 -4.69 -5.83 -15.56
C ASP A 40 -4.29 -4.34 -15.35
N GLU A 41 -3.81 -3.97 -14.16
CA GLU A 41 -3.36 -2.63 -13.88
C GLU A 41 -2.08 -2.30 -14.67
N LYS A 42 -2.13 -1.18 -15.38
CA LYS A 42 -0.96 -0.68 -16.10
C LYS A 42 0.03 -0.07 -15.12
N MET A 43 1.31 -0.30 -15.37
CA MET A 43 2.41 0.32 -14.61
C MET A 43 3.08 1.41 -15.43
N ILE A 44 3.43 2.51 -14.77
CA ILE A 44 4.19 3.60 -15.36
C ILE A 44 5.58 3.10 -15.77
N ASN A 45 5.96 3.38 -16.98
CA ASN A 45 7.27 3.06 -17.55
C ASN A 45 8.14 4.33 -17.72
N VAL A 46 9.36 4.13 -18.21
CA VAL A 46 10.32 5.24 -18.39
C VAL A 46 9.85 6.24 -19.45
N GLU A 47 9.21 5.75 -20.53
CA GLU A 47 8.71 6.62 -21.60
C GLU A 47 7.57 7.52 -21.12
N ASP A 48 6.71 7.01 -20.22
CA ASP A 48 5.64 7.79 -19.58
C ASP A 48 6.24 8.93 -18.74
N CYS A 49 7.25 8.60 -17.92
CA CYS A 49 7.97 9.59 -17.12
C CYS A 49 8.66 10.63 -18.00
N GLU A 50 9.29 10.22 -19.12
CA GLU A 50 9.98 11.12 -20.04
C GLU A 50 9.02 12.13 -20.70
N LYS A 51 7.87 11.65 -21.19
CA LYS A 51 6.83 12.52 -21.80
C LYS A 51 6.39 13.60 -20.83
N VAL A 52 6.07 13.22 -19.59
CA VAL A 52 5.63 14.17 -18.56
C VAL A 52 6.77 15.10 -18.17
N THR A 53 7.99 14.61 -18.03
CA THR A 53 9.17 15.41 -17.68
C THR A 53 9.39 16.54 -18.69
N ARG A 54 9.38 16.23 -19.98
CA ARG A 54 9.60 17.23 -21.05
C ARG A 54 8.58 18.37 -20.99
N GLN A 55 7.31 18.04 -20.80
CA GLN A 55 6.26 19.04 -20.72
C GLN A 55 6.33 19.86 -19.44
N LEU A 56 6.63 19.21 -18.31
CA LEU A 56 6.80 19.90 -17.03
C LEU A 56 7.99 20.86 -17.05
N GLN A 57 9.12 20.47 -17.63
CA GLN A 57 10.29 21.36 -17.77
C GLN A 57 9.92 22.65 -18.48
N PHE A 58 9.25 22.54 -19.64
CA PHE A 58 8.82 23.72 -20.39
C PHE A 58 7.83 24.59 -19.59
N ALA A 59 6.83 23.99 -18.98
CA ALA A 59 5.81 24.74 -18.25
C ALA A 59 6.36 25.40 -16.98
N LEU A 60 7.26 24.72 -16.26
CA LEU A 60 7.89 25.25 -15.07
C LEU A 60 8.87 26.39 -15.38
N GLU A 61 9.56 26.34 -16.54
CA GLU A 61 10.40 27.43 -17.02
C GLU A 61 9.57 28.68 -17.33
N VAL A 62 8.44 28.50 -18.03
CA VAL A 62 7.52 29.62 -18.33
C VAL A 62 6.92 30.23 -17.07
N ASP A 63 6.59 29.40 -16.07
CA ASP A 63 6.03 29.82 -14.79
C ASP A 63 7.08 30.46 -13.85
N GLY A 64 8.37 30.36 -14.20
CA GLY A 64 9.46 30.84 -13.37
C GLY A 64 9.65 30.07 -12.06
N ALA A 65 9.27 28.80 -12.04
CA ALA A 65 9.34 27.95 -10.84
C ALA A 65 10.80 27.71 -10.43
N ASP A 66 11.11 27.93 -9.16
CA ASP A 66 12.44 27.68 -8.60
C ASP A 66 12.60 26.19 -8.23
N TYR A 67 13.43 25.48 -8.98
CA TYR A 67 13.90 24.12 -8.68
C TYR A 67 15.28 23.89 -9.31
N LYS A 68 16.09 23.01 -8.70
CA LYS A 68 17.41 22.65 -9.24
C LYS A 68 17.37 21.35 -10.03
N ARG A 69 16.46 20.44 -9.68
CA ARG A 69 16.30 19.14 -10.30
C ARG A 69 14.83 18.74 -10.33
N LEU A 70 14.36 18.32 -11.51
CA LEU A 70 13.04 17.72 -11.69
C LEU A 70 13.20 16.21 -11.82
N GLU A 71 12.39 15.46 -11.06
CA GLU A 71 12.26 14.02 -11.18
C GLU A 71 10.79 13.68 -11.40
N VAL A 72 10.50 12.84 -12.40
CA VAL A 72 9.18 12.24 -12.60
C VAL A 72 9.32 10.74 -12.41
N SER A 73 8.48 10.13 -11.58
CA SER A 73 8.58 8.72 -11.24
C SER A 73 7.23 8.06 -11.04
N SER A 74 7.21 6.72 -11.08
CA SER A 74 6.10 5.91 -10.58
C SER A 74 6.06 5.91 -9.05
N PRO A 75 4.92 5.51 -8.41
CA PRO A 75 4.76 5.59 -6.96
C PRO A 75 5.64 4.64 -6.16
N GLY A 76 6.20 3.58 -6.77
CA GLY A 76 6.92 2.54 -6.03
C GLY A 76 6.01 1.65 -5.18
N ILE A 77 6.63 0.85 -4.30
CA ILE A 77 5.92 -0.12 -3.44
C ILE A 77 5.30 0.50 -2.19
N ASP A 78 5.72 1.69 -1.82
CA ASP A 78 5.28 2.48 -0.66
C ASP A 78 4.37 3.66 -1.08
N ARG A 79 3.55 3.43 -2.11
CA ARG A 79 2.64 4.44 -2.67
C ARG A 79 1.85 5.15 -1.57
N PRO A 80 1.82 6.49 -1.56
CA PRO A 80 0.95 7.25 -0.66
C PRO A 80 -0.53 7.07 -1.03
N LEU A 81 -1.38 6.98 -0.01
CA LEU A 81 -2.84 6.90 -0.11
C LEU A 81 -3.44 8.21 0.38
N ARG A 82 -4.07 8.98 -0.50
CA ARG A 82 -4.53 10.34 -0.17
C ARG A 82 -6.02 10.56 -0.38
N HIS A 83 -6.61 9.86 -1.35
CA HIS A 83 -7.99 10.03 -1.76
C HIS A 83 -8.79 8.74 -1.51
N GLU A 84 -10.08 8.84 -1.36
CA GLU A 84 -10.97 7.68 -1.19
C GLU A 84 -10.73 6.60 -2.24
N LYS A 85 -10.49 7.00 -3.50
CA LYS A 85 -10.14 6.07 -4.59
C LYS A 85 -8.91 5.22 -4.29
N ASP A 86 -7.90 5.78 -3.60
CA ASP A 86 -6.71 5.02 -3.23
C ASP A 86 -7.08 3.94 -2.20
N PHE A 87 -7.91 4.28 -1.21
CA PHE A 87 -8.36 3.32 -0.20
C PHE A 87 -9.27 2.25 -0.80
N GLU A 88 -10.10 2.58 -1.78
CA GLU A 88 -10.89 1.60 -2.52
C GLU A 88 -10.04 0.66 -3.37
N ARG A 89 -9.04 1.21 -4.08
CA ARG A 89 -8.11 0.45 -4.92
C ARG A 89 -7.32 -0.58 -4.13
N PHE A 90 -6.90 -0.21 -2.92
CA PHE A 90 -5.98 -1.01 -2.11
C PHE A 90 -6.65 -1.70 -0.93
N LEU A 91 -7.97 -1.93 -0.99
CA LEU A 91 -8.68 -2.78 -0.03
C LEU A 91 -8.05 -4.17 0.04
N GLY A 92 -7.83 -4.66 1.27
CA GLY A 92 -7.18 -5.94 1.54
C GLY A 92 -5.65 -5.91 1.52
N GLU A 93 -5.03 -4.79 1.14
CA GLU A 93 -3.57 -4.64 1.18
C GLU A 93 -3.09 -4.18 2.56
N GLU A 94 -1.81 -4.47 2.85
CA GLU A 94 -1.17 -3.97 4.07
C GLU A 94 -0.77 -2.51 3.90
N ILE A 95 -1.14 -1.68 4.87
CA ILE A 95 -0.86 -0.25 4.88
C ILE A 95 -0.21 0.20 6.18
N ASP A 96 0.57 1.26 6.10
CA ASP A 96 1.03 2.06 7.25
C ASP A 96 0.21 3.34 7.33
N ILE A 97 -0.39 3.60 8.48
CA ILE A 97 -1.07 4.86 8.74
C ILE A 97 -0.44 5.62 9.90
N THR A 98 -0.49 6.94 9.82
CA THR A 98 -0.12 7.84 10.92
C THR A 98 -1.27 8.81 11.18
N LEU A 99 -1.84 8.75 12.38
CA LEU A 99 -2.90 9.65 12.81
C LEU A 99 -2.37 11.05 13.17
N LYS A 100 -3.17 12.08 12.97
CA LYS A 100 -2.91 13.46 13.43
C LYS A 100 -2.87 13.54 14.96
N ALA A 101 -3.83 12.87 15.61
CA ALA A 101 -3.94 12.78 17.05
C ALA A 101 -3.76 11.34 17.54
N PRO A 102 -3.35 11.10 18.81
CA PRO A 102 -3.38 9.76 19.40
C PRO A 102 -4.81 9.24 19.49
N ILE A 103 -4.98 7.90 19.45
CA ILE A 103 -6.31 7.28 19.53
C ILE A 103 -7.07 7.58 20.83
N GLY A 104 -6.37 7.98 21.90
CA GLY A 104 -6.97 8.27 23.20
C GLY A 104 -7.35 7.00 23.99
N LEU A 105 -7.75 7.22 25.26
CA LEU A 105 -8.09 6.12 26.18
C LEU A 105 -9.39 5.41 25.79
N ALA A 106 -10.36 6.13 25.25
CA ALA A 106 -11.67 5.56 24.91
C ALA A 106 -11.62 4.54 23.78
N ALA A 107 -10.74 4.75 22.81
CA ALA A 107 -10.58 3.87 21.64
C ALA A 107 -9.38 2.92 21.77
N ALA A 108 -8.54 3.09 22.79
CA ALA A 108 -7.29 2.33 22.91
C ALA A 108 -7.48 0.84 23.16
N GLY A 109 -8.57 0.42 23.84
CA GLY A 109 -8.75 -0.99 24.20
C GLY A 109 -7.49 -1.59 24.82
N ALA A 110 -6.89 -2.58 24.16
CA ALA A 110 -5.61 -3.18 24.53
C ALA A 110 -4.38 -2.44 23.98
N VAL A 111 -4.58 -1.39 23.18
CA VAL A 111 -3.51 -0.64 22.51
C VAL A 111 -3.07 0.55 23.36
N ASN A 112 -1.81 0.96 23.23
CA ASN A 112 -1.32 2.13 23.91
C ASN A 112 -2.05 3.40 23.42
N ALA A 113 -2.71 4.12 24.34
CA ALA A 113 -3.51 5.31 24.06
C ALA A 113 -2.73 6.45 23.38
N THR A 114 -1.40 6.47 23.48
CA THR A 114 -0.53 7.48 22.85
C THR A 114 -0.09 7.09 21.44
N ARG A 115 -0.43 5.88 20.97
CA ARG A 115 -0.02 5.38 19.66
C ARG A 115 -0.71 6.17 18.54
N LYS A 116 0.08 6.53 17.54
CA LYS A 116 -0.36 7.25 16.34
C LYS A 116 -0.07 6.49 15.05
N LYS A 117 0.86 5.53 15.08
CA LYS A 117 1.28 4.75 13.91
C LYS A 117 0.76 3.34 14.00
N PHE A 118 0.13 2.88 12.93
CA PHE A 118 -0.44 1.55 12.82
C PHE A 118 -0.05 0.95 11.48
N ARG A 119 0.22 -0.35 11.49
CA ARG A 119 0.40 -1.18 10.30
C ARG A 119 -0.58 -2.33 10.37
N GLY A 120 -1.24 -2.62 9.27
CA GLY A 120 -2.20 -3.73 9.15
C GLY A 120 -2.91 -3.72 7.81
N THR A 121 -3.87 -4.61 7.67
CA THR A 121 -4.67 -4.75 6.46
C THR A 121 -5.76 -3.67 6.42
N LEU A 122 -5.90 -3.02 5.27
CA LEU A 122 -6.96 -2.05 5.02
C LEU A 122 -8.27 -2.76 4.72
N GLU A 123 -9.31 -2.41 5.45
CA GLU A 123 -10.65 -2.92 5.23
C GLU A 123 -11.67 -1.77 5.24
N ARG A 124 -12.86 -2.04 4.72
CA ARG A 124 -13.99 -1.13 4.90
C ARG A 124 -14.59 -1.37 6.27
N ALA A 125 -14.85 -0.31 7.04
CA ALA A 125 -15.45 -0.44 8.35
C ALA A 125 -16.86 -1.05 8.23
N GLU A 126 -17.14 -2.09 9.03
CA GLU A 126 -18.48 -2.67 9.11
C GLU A 126 -19.39 -1.68 9.86
N HIS A 127 -20.36 -1.15 9.16
CA HIS A 127 -21.40 -0.31 9.76
C HIS A 127 -22.43 -1.22 10.38
N SER A 128 -22.48 -1.26 11.72
CA SER A 128 -23.67 -1.81 12.39
C SER A 128 -24.84 -0.85 12.15
N GLU A 129 -26.06 -1.37 12.01
CA GLU A 129 -27.29 -0.56 11.83
C GLU A 129 -27.47 0.50 12.93
N ALA A 130 -26.89 0.30 14.11
CA ALA A 130 -26.86 1.28 15.20
C ALA A 130 -25.93 2.48 14.92
N SER A 131 -24.85 2.29 14.14
CA SER A 131 -23.86 3.32 13.82
C SER A 131 -24.24 4.13 12.56
N ALA A 132 -25.17 3.65 11.76
CA ALA A 132 -25.60 4.31 10.51
C ALA A 132 -26.28 5.68 10.73
N LYS A 133 -26.56 6.07 11.97
CA LYS A 133 -27.14 7.37 12.33
C LYS A 133 -26.12 8.41 12.80
N GLU A 134 -24.87 7.99 13.03
CA GLU A 134 -23.81 8.92 13.40
C GLU A 134 -23.12 9.43 12.12
N VAL A 135 -23.26 10.72 11.88
CA VAL A 135 -22.59 11.45 10.78
C VAL A 135 -21.05 11.30 10.87
N ASP A 136 -20.57 10.83 11.99
CA ASP A 136 -19.16 10.68 12.37
C ASP A 136 -18.62 9.25 12.33
N ALA A 137 -19.36 8.29 11.75
CA ALA A 137 -18.89 6.91 11.66
C ALA A 137 -17.61 6.77 10.82
N ALA A 138 -16.66 5.94 11.28
CA ALA A 138 -15.47 5.61 10.51
C ALA A 138 -15.86 4.86 9.23
N VAL A 139 -15.29 5.26 8.09
CA VAL A 139 -15.55 4.61 6.79
C VAL A 139 -14.55 3.48 6.53
N TRP A 140 -13.35 3.62 7.06
CA TRP A 140 -12.22 2.71 6.86
C TRP A 140 -11.77 2.13 8.18
N GLN A 141 -11.22 0.93 8.15
CA GLN A 141 -10.55 0.33 9.30
C GLN A 141 -9.23 -0.29 8.90
N ILE A 142 -8.30 -0.28 9.84
CA ILE A 142 -7.05 -1.05 9.75
C ILE A 142 -7.14 -2.20 10.74
N VAL A 143 -6.86 -3.41 10.25
CA VAL A 143 -6.92 -4.64 11.02
C VAL A 143 -5.53 -5.22 11.15
N TRP A 144 -5.12 -5.52 12.39
CA TRP A 144 -3.80 -6.13 12.64
C TRP A 144 -3.87 -7.14 13.77
N SER A 145 -2.84 -7.96 13.86
CA SER A 145 -2.65 -8.90 14.94
C SER A 145 -1.30 -8.65 15.62
N GLU A 146 -1.31 -8.45 16.94
CA GLU A 146 -0.06 -8.31 17.72
C GLU A 146 0.52 -9.69 18.07
N ALA A 147 0.74 -10.53 17.06
CA ALA A 147 1.50 -11.74 17.28
C ALA A 147 2.94 -11.36 17.69
N PRO A 148 3.42 -11.80 18.87
CA PRO A 148 4.82 -11.54 19.25
C PRO A 148 5.73 -12.12 18.18
N ILE A 149 6.61 -11.29 17.65
CA ILE A 149 7.61 -11.68 16.66
C ILE A 149 8.46 -12.81 17.30
N ALA A 150 8.36 -14.00 16.74
CA ALA A 150 9.17 -15.11 17.20
C ALA A 150 10.65 -14.76 17.01
N LYS A 151 11.44 -14.85 18.08
CA LYS A 151 12.90 -14.66 17.97
C LYS A 151 13.47 -15.71 17.00
N PRO A 152 14.46 -15.35 16.17
CA PRO A 152 15.12 -16.32 15.28
C PRO A 152 15.58 -17.54 16.08
N GLY A 153 15.15 -18.76 15.69
CA GLY A 153 15.46 -20.01 16.38
C GLY A 153 14.51 -20.44 17.49
N ALA A 154 13.50 -19.64 17.84
CA ALA A 154 12.49 -20.07 18.80
C ALA A 154 11.51 -21.05 18.15
N ARG A 155 11.30 -22.24 18.78
CA ARG A 155 10.27 -23.18 18.38
C ARG A 155 8.91 -22.62 18.73
N ILE A 156 8.11 -22.28 17.71
CA ILE A 156 6.72 -21.85 17.91
C ILE A 156 5.91 -23.09 18.31
N SER A 157 5.29 -23.08 19.49
CA SER A 157 4.37 -24.13 19.90
C SER A 157 3.17 -24.19 18.95
N LYS A 158 2.87 -25.37 18.40
CA LYS A 158 1.72 -25.59 17.51
C LYS A 158 0.37 -25.36 18.20
N ASN A 159 0.33 -25.35 19.53
CA ASN A 159 -0.88 -25.16 20.36
C ASN A 159 -1.06 -23.72 20.88
N ARG A 160 -0.33 -22.75 20.30
CA ARG A 160 -0.52 -21.36 20.72
C ARG A 160 -1.85 -20.84 20.15
N PRO A 161 -2.73 -20.27 20.98
CA PRO A 161 -3.93 -19.61 20.47
C PRO A 161 -3.52 -18.48 19.51
N PRO A 162 -4.28 -18.25 18.43
CA PRO A 162 -4.04 -17.13 17.53
C PRO A 162 -4.02 -15.82 18.34
N ALA A 163 -3.13 -14.92 17.99
CA ALA A 163 -3.09 -13.62 18.64
C ALA A 163 -4.40 -12.88 18.36
N PRO A 164 -4.90 -12.10 19.35
CA PRO A 164 -6.14 -11.36 19.16
C PRO A 164 -5.99 -10.39 17.96
N VAL A 165 -6.98 -10.42 17.11
CA VAL A 165 -7.11 -9.47 16.01
C VAL A 165 -7.64 -8.17 16.60
N GLN A 166 -7.03 -7.06 16.24
CA GLN A 166 -7.42 -5.73 16.65
C GLN A 166 -7.82 -4.94 15.39
N ALA A 167 -8.81 -4.08 15.52
CA ALA A 167 -9.25 -3.21 14.45
C ALA A 167 -9.35 -1.77 14.98
N LEU A 168 -8.96 -0.81 14.13
CA LEU A 168 -9.11 0.61 14.39
C LEU A 168 -9.82 1.26 13.22
N GLY A 169 -11.03 1.78 13.45
CA GLY A 169 -11.75 2.58 12.49
C GLY A 169 -11.17 3.99 12.42
N PHE A 170 -11.15 4.57 11.22
CA PHE A 170 -10.66 5.93 10.99
C PHE A 170 -11.35 6.58 9.78
N ARG A 171 -11.21 7.90 9.68
CA ARG A 171 -11.56 8.71 8.50
C ARG A 171 -10.31 9.31 7.89
N LEU A 172 -10.38 9.65 6.60
CA LEU A 172 -9.25 10.25 5.90
C LEU A 172 -8.78 11.55 6.58
N GLU A 173 -9.70 12.33 7.11
CA GLU A 173 -9.42 13.60 7.79
C GLU A 173 -8.57 13.44 9.05
N GLU A 174 -8.63 12.28 9.69
CA GLU A 174 -7.85 11.95 10.89
C GLU A 174 -6.42 11.52 10.56
N LEU A 175 -6.16 11.17 9.29
CA LEU A 175 -4.85 10.74 8.84
C LEU A 175 -3.93 11.93 8.61
N ARG A 176 -2.71 11.81 9.14
CA ARG A 176 -1.58 12.66 8.76
C ARG A 176 -0.88 12.11 7.52
N ASP A 177 -0.72 10.79 7.44
CA ASP A 177 -0.06 10.08 6.36
C ASP A 177 -0.60 8.65 6.28
N ALA A 178 -0.71 8.11 5.06
CA ALA A 178 -1.03 6.73 4.80
C ALA A 178 -0.26 6.26 3.57
N ARG A 179 0.35 5.06 3.64
CA ARG A 179 1.14 4.48 2.55
C ARG A 179 0.91 2.98 2.48
N LEU A 180 1.06 2.42 1.29
CA LEU A 180 1.19 0.97 1.14
C LEU A 180 2.41 0.48 1.91
N ALA A 181 2.29 -0.70 2.52
CA ALA A 181 3.35 -1.34 3.28
C ALA A 181 3.51 -2.82 2.89
N PRO A 182 3.80 -3.12 1.63
CA PRO A 182 3.88 -4.50 1.18
C PRO A 182 5.00 -5.25 1.89
N ILE A 183 4.74 -6.50 2.24
CA ILE A 183 5.75 -7.38 2.83
C ILE A 183 6.71 -7.81 1.72
N VAL A 184 7.88 -7.17 1.65
CA VAL A 184 8.92 -7.54 0.68
C VAL A 184 9.84 -8.59 1.29
N ASN A 185 9.70 -9.84 0.87
CA ASN A 185 10.61 -10.91 1.24
C ASN A 185 11.85 -10.88 0.33
N PHE A 186 12.91 -10.21 0.75
CA PHE A 186 14.21 -10.22 0.04
C PHE A 186 14.99 -11.55 0.16
N LYS A 187 14.58 -12.45 1.05
CA LYS A 187 15.13 -13.80 1.15
C LYS A 187 14.45 -14.67 0.11
N GLY A 188 14.88 -14.56 -1.15
CA GLY A 188 14.46 -15.45 -2.22
C GLY A 188 14.83 -16.90 -1.93
N ARG A 189 13.85 -17.66 -1.44
CA ARG A 189 13.62 -19.09 -1.60
C ARG A 189 12.21 -19.37 -1.08
N THR A 190 11.22 -19.09 -1.86
CA THR A 190 10.02 -19.90 -1.80
C THR A 190 10.40 -21.21 -2.47
N ASN A 191 10.52 -22.28 -1.69
CA ASN A 191 10.39 -23.62 -2.25
C ASN A 191 8.95 -23.72 -2.76
N LEU A 192 8.74 -23.35 -4.01
CA LEU A 192 7.61 -23.80 -4.77
C LEU A 192 7.84 -25.30 -4.95
N THR A 193 7.38 -26.11 -4.03
CA THR A 193 7.09 -27.50 -4.29
C THR A 193 5.88 -27.49 -5.21
N ASP A 194 6.15 -27.56 -6.50
CA ASP A 194 5.18 -27.87 -7.52
C ASP A 194 4.58 -29.25 -7.17
N PRO A 195 3.25 -29.37 -7.00
CA PRO A 195 2.64 -30.67 -6.69
C PRO A 195 2.47 -31.58 -7.93
N SER A 196 3.18 -31.32 -9.01
CA SER A 196 3.02 -32.03 -10.30
C SER A 196 4.15 -32.95 -10.71
N ASP A 197 5.10 -33.26 -9.83
CA ASP A 197 6.16 -34.24 -10.18
C ASP A 197 6.14 -35.45 -9.25
N SER A 198 5.07 -36.25 -9.39
CA SER A 198 4.98 -37.61 -8.85
C SER A 198 4.41 -38.56 -9.90
N THR A 199 5.16 -38.78 -10.97
CA THR A 199 4.95 -39.95 -11.85
C THR A 199 6.29 -40.31 -12.50
N SER A 200 7.09 -41.09 -11.80
CA SER A 200 8.11 -41.93 -12.41
C SER A 200 7.74 -43.37 -12.08
N GLU A 201 7.10 -43.99 -13.02
CA GLU A 201 6.86 -45.43 -13.07
C GLU A 201 8.22 -46.15 -13.19
N ASP A 202 8.51 -46.93 -12.19
CA ASP A 202 9.65 -47.84 -12.11
C ASP A 202 9.16 -49.18 -12.74
N GLU A 203 9.28 -49.31 -14.05
CA GLU A 203 9.18 -50.61 -14.74
C GLU A 203 10.57 -51.22 -14.88
N SER A 204 10.95 -52.00 -13.91
CA SER A 204 12.06 -52.97 -14.04
C SER A 204 11.58 -54.22 -14.73
N GLU A 205 11.74 -54.31 -16.03
CA GLU A 205 11.68 -55.58 -16.74
C GLU A 205 12.90 -56.47 -16.42
N ASN A 206 12.59 -57.52 -15.70
CA ASN A 206 13.44 -58.66 -15.49
C ASN A 206 13.24 -59.62 -16.63
N ILE A 207 14.24 -59.79 -17.54
CA ILE A 207 14.31 -60.89 -18.49
C ILE A 207 15.52 -61.70 -18.12
N GLY A 208 15.24 -62.91 -17.59
CA GLY A 208 16.21 -63.96 -17.47
C GLY A 208 16.36 -64.77 -18.77
N GLU A 209 17.57 -65.15 -19.07
CA GLU A 209 18.08 -66.46 -19.42
C GLU A 209 19.58 -66.33 -19.70
#